data_2ff91f827cbf8cc264478fe7a31abe33
#
_entry.id   2ff91f827cbf8cc264478fe7a31abe33
#
_cell.length_a   1.000
_cell.length_b   1.000
_cell.length_c   1.000
_cell.angle_alpha   90.00
_cell.angle_beta   90.00
_cell.angle_gamma   90.00
#
_symmetry.space_group_name_H-M   'P 1'
#
loop_
_entity.id
_entity.type
_entity.pdbx_description
1 polymer ?
#
loop_
_entity_poly.entity_id
_entity_poly.type
_entity_poly.pdbx_seq_one_letter_code
_entity_poly.pdbx_strand_id
1 'polypeptide(L)'
;MLCSSMYQTRGRTGLREYSRRIAVPPAILASILTMGLAACGGGGGYSAPMTNPPPPAGASVSVSVQPTTITAGQSATVSWSSTGGLANCTASGGWTGSENASGTQTVNPTATTTYTLTCSTDSSGGYGGGTTSYSGMATLTVNAAVPPAASTFTPKLLVSNTAVGSATVDPHLVNAWGLVFAPGNPVWTANNDDGNGSSTLYDGNGVPQGGPLVVTFATAGNVPFNPTGIVRNGSSQDFVVTPPGGLAAMPATFIYDGEGGMIAGWSPSTLAGAVVTYVAADNAVYKGLAIANNGGGSFLYATDFHNNKIDVFDTTFKKQTPSANSFAFTDPTLPAGYSVFGIQALTGADGTTQLYVAYAPSGDGHDNGGGKGMGVVDVYDTNGKFLKQLIPADPTHGKLNAPWGLALAPNTGFGSFSGKLLVGNFGDGTINAYDPSTGTFIGTLSDSTGAAITLDGLWGIAFGNDAMSQPSTTLFYTAGPNGESGGAYGRIDLNP
;
A
#
# COMPACT_ATOMS: atom_id res chain seq x y z
N MET A 1 8.96 -52.36 -19.07
CA MET A 1 7.65 -52.90 -18.76
C MET A 1 6.84 -51.73 -18.25
N LEU A 2 6.21 -50.96 -19.07
CA LEU A 2 4.85 -51.01 -19.64
C LEU A 2 3.74 -51.24 -18.60
N CYS A 3 2.97 -50.16 -18.36
CA CYS A 3 1.51 -50.07 -18.30
C CYS A 3 1.22 -48.64 -17.78
N SER A 4 0.84 -47.66 -18.55
CA SER A 4 -0.27 -47.40 -19.48
C SER A 4 -1.65 -47.33 -18.81
N SER A 5 -2.14 -46.07 -18.71
CA SER A 5 -3.46 -45.56 -19.13
C SER A 5 -4.72 -46.14 -18.50
N MET A 6 -5.60 -45.27 -18.02
CA MET A 6 -6.96 -45.17 -18.58
C MET A 6 -7.71 -43.91 -18.11
N TYR A 7 -8.08 -43.11 -19.08
CA TYR A 7 -9.17 -42.14 -19.13
C TYR A 7 -10.52 -42.81 -18.87
N GLN A 8 -11.41 -42.14 -18.16
CA GLN A 8 -12.84 -42.24 -18.48
C GLN A 8 -13.58 -40.92 -18.14
N THR A 9 -14.11 -40.36 -19.18
CA THR A 9 -15.16 -39.36 -19.28
C THR A 9 -16.54 -39.96 -19.02
N ARG A 10 -17.43 -39.20 -18.35
CA ARG A 10 -18.90 -39.07 -18.50
C ARG A 10 -19.42 -38.24 -17.32
N GLY A 11 -20.38 -37.32 -17.43
CA GLY A 11 -21.31 -36.97 -18.48
C GLY A 11 -22.23 -35.88 -17.92
N ARG A 12 -22.74 -35.09 -18.80
CA ARG A 12 -23.76 -34.00 -18.59
C ARG A 12 -24.97 -34.47 -17.82
N THR A 13 -25.53 -33.61 -16.98
CA THR A 13 -26.94 -33.14 -17.10
C THR A 13 -27.27 -32.21 -15.92
N GLY A 14 -27.98 -31.10 -16.22
CA GLY A 14 -29.03 -30.56 -15.37
C GLY A 14 -28.95 -29.09 -15.07
N LEU A 15 -29.27 -28.21 -16.03
CA LEU A 15 -29.73 -26.84 -15.80
C LEU A 15 -30.99 -26.85 -14.93
N ARG A 16 -30.97 -26.10 -13.82
CA ARG A 16 -32.18 -25.51 -13.24
C ARG A 16 -31.92 -24.06 -12.92
N GLU A 17 -32.49 -23.20 -13.74
CA GLU A 17 -32.74 -21.81 -13.45
C GLU A 17 -33.57 -21.68 -12.17
N TYR A 18 -33.11 -20.86 -11.26
CA TYR A 18 -33.92 -20.33 -10.18
C TYR A 18 -33.92 -18.82 -10.25
N SER A 19 -34.87 -18.30 -11.05
CA SER A 19 -35.25 -16.89 -11.03
C SER A 19 -35.90 -16.58 -9.67
N ARG A 20 -35.22 -15.85 -8.81
CA ARG A 20 -35.86 -15.13 -7.70
C ARG A 20 -35.96 -13.66 -8.07
N ARG A 21 -37.17 -13.26 -8.40
CA ARG A 21 -37.64 -11.87 -8.50
C ARG A 21 -37.53 -11.22 -7.14
N ILE A 22 -36.74 -10.16 -7.05
CA ILE A 22 -36.76 -9.25 -5.89
C ILE A 22 -37.86 -8.24 -6.16
N ALA A 23 -38.89 -8.30 -5.31
CA ALA A 23 -39.98 -7.33 -5.31
C ALA A 23 -39.52 -6.04 -4.64
N VAL A 24 -39.75 -4.92 -5.33
CA VAL A 24 -39.62 -3.56 -4.80
C VAL A 24 -40.93 -3.24 -4.06
N PRO A 25 -40.92 -2.76 -2.80
CA PRO A 25 -42.15 -2.30 -2.14
C PRO A 25 -42.52 -0.90 -2.63
N PRO A 26 -43.83 -0.63 -2.79
CA PRO A 26 -44.33 0.65 -3.27
C PRO A 26 -44.36 1.73 -2.18
N ALA A 27 -44.24 2.98 -2.67
CA ALA A 27 -44.33 4.21 -1.90
C ALA A 27 -45.62 4.31 -1.06
N ILE A 28 -45.45 4.81 0.17
CA ILE A 28 -46.57 5.15 1.07
C ILE A 28 -47.14 6.49 0.66
N LEU A 29 -48.36 6.50 0.16
CA LEU A 29 -49.20 7.69 -0.04
C LEU A 29 -49.68 8.21 1.33
N ALA A 30 -49.42 9.48 1.60
CA ALA A 30 -49.98 10.18 2.74
C ALA A 30 -51.50 10.41 2.53
N SER A 31 -52.34 9.81 3.40
CA SER A 31 -53.78 10.06 3.43
C SER A 31 -54.08 11.31 4.24
N ILE A 32 -54.68 12.28 3.61
CA ILE A 32 -55.31 13.45 4.27
C ILE A 32 -56.64 12.97 4.86
N LEU A 33 -56.77 13.04 6.19
CA LEU A 33 -57.99 12.79 6.89
C LEU A 33 -58.64 14.13 7.29
N THR A 34 -59.69 14.52 6.58
CA THR A 34 -60.60 15.60 6.95
C THR A 34 -61.54 15.08 8.04
N MET A 35 -61.54 15.68 9.22
CA MET A 35 -62.60 15.51 10.21
C MET A 35 -63.43 16.78 10.35
N GLY A 36 -64.70 16.57 10.16
CA GLY A 36 -65.71 17.61 10.16
C GLY A 36 -66.04 18.19 11.53
N LEU A 37 -66.59 19.38 11.49
CA LEU A 37 -67.10 20.16 12.58
C LEU A 37 -68.31 19.45 13.24
N ALA A 38 -68.31 19.46 14.54
CA ALA A 38 -69.63 19.43 15.34
C ALA A 38 -69.58 20.63 16.29
N ALA A 39 -70.46 21.55 16.06
CA ALA A 39 -70.71 22.69 16.91
C ALA A 39 -71.59 22.31 18.08
N CYS A 40 -71.28 22.78 19.30
CA CYS A 40 -72.28 23.03 20.33
C CYS A 40 -71.83 24.26 21.14
N GLY A 41 -72.72 25.20 21.24
CA GLY A 41 -72.52 26.52 21.75
C GLY A 41 -72.65 26.67 23.29
N GLY A 42 -72.25 27.83 23.73
CA GLY A 42 -72.66 28.38 25.05
C GLY A 42 -71.62 29.29 25.68
N GLY A 43 -71.95 30.55 25.81
CA GLY A 43 -71.47 31.40 26.90
C GLY A 43 -70.40 32.47 26.56
N GLY A 44 -70.85 33.69 26.50
CA GLY A 44 -70.07 34.88 26.15
C GLY A 44 -68.98 35.25 27.10
N GLY A 45 -67.93 35.78 26.49
CA GLY A 45 -66.89 36.53 27.08
C GLY A 45 -66.19 37.27 25.94
N TYR A 46 -66.41 38.56 25.82
CA TYR A 46 -65.68 39.39 24.84
C TYR A 46 -64.20 39.49 25.25
N SER A 47 -63.38 38.65 24.70
CA SER A 47 -61.93 38.87 24.63
C SER A 47 -61.67 39.54 23.30
N ALA A 48 -61.11 40.72 23.33
CA ALA A 48 -60.63 41.39 22.13
C ALA A 48 -59.64 40.51 21.38
N PRO A 49 -59.64 40.47 20.05
CA PRO A 49 -58.67 39.69 19.30
C PRO A 49 -57.28 40.22 19.64
N MET A 50 -56.43 39.36 20.19
CA MET A 50 -55.02 39.66 20.32
C MET A 50 -54.44 39.78 18.91
N THR A 51 -54.24 40.97 18.43
CA THR A 51 -53.46 41.24 17.25
C THR A 51 -51.98 40.95 17.60
N ASN A 52 -51.42 39.90 17.00
CA ASN A 52 -49.97 39.75 17.04
C ASN A 52 -49.34 41.08 16.61
N PRO A 53 -48.35 41.57 17.32
CA PRO A 53 -47.63 42.77 16.89
C PRO A 53 -47.11 42.55 15.46
N PRO A 54 -47.20 43.51 14.56
CA PRO A 54 -46.66 43.38 13.22
C PRO A 54 -45.17 43.03 13.31
N PRO A 55 -44.68 42.17 12.39
CA PRO A 55 -43.28 41.83 12.34
C PRO A 55 -42.42 43.12 12.34
N PRO A 56 -41.26 43.14 12.98
CA PRO A 56 -40.37 44.30 12.92
C PRO A 56 -40.11 44.68 11.47
N ALA A 57 -40.37 45.97 11.13
CA ALA A 57 -40.16 46.46 9.77
C ALA A 57 -38.67 46.24 9.37
N GLY A 58 -38.42 45.48 8.28
CA GLY A 58 -37.08 45.22 7.78
C GLY A 58 -36.34 44.04 8.42
N ALA A 59 -37.05 43.13 9.14
CA ALA A 59 -36.40 41.91 9.66
C ALA A 59 -36.03 40.95 8.52
N SER A 60 -34.75 40.56 8.43
CA SER A 60 -34.27 39.59 7.47
C SER A 60 -33.00 38.91 7.96
N VAL A 61 -32.73 37.71 7.40
CA VAL A 61 -31.50 36.95 7.58
C VAL A 61 -30.89 36.71 6.20
N SER A 62 -29.61 37.05 6.03
CA SER A 62 -28.83 36.81 4.82
C SER A 62 -27.70 35.84 5.14
N VAL A 63 -27.55 34.84 4.32
CA VAL A 63 -26.37 33.92 4.33
C VAL A 63 -25.79 33.90 2.92
N SER A 64 -24.48 33.97 2.82
CA SER A 64 -23.74 33.85 1.57
C SER A 64 -22.52 32.99 1.74
N VAL A 65 -22.02 32.40 0.66
CA VAL A 65 -20.80 31.60 0.66
C VAL A 65 -19.91 32.01 -0.51
N GLN A 66 -18.61 32.18 -0.25
CA GLN A 66 -17.63 32.54 -1.26
C GLN A 66 -16.35 31.70 -1.13
N PRO A 67 -15.85 31.13 -2.24
CA PRO A 67 -16.52 31.02 -3.54
C PRO A 67 -17.79 30.16 -3.45
N THR A 68 -18.72 30.31 -4.38
CA THR A 68 -19.97 29.52 -4.43
C THR A 68 -19.78 28.09 -4.92
N THR A 69 -18.61 27.82 -5.50
CA THR A 69 -18.21 26.50 -5.99
C THR A 69 -16.77 26.24 -5.63
N ILE A 70 -16.48 25.05 -5.08
CA ILE A 70 -15.14 24.56 -4.77
C ILE A 70 -14.96 23.14 -5.28
N THR A 71 -13.73 22.66 -5.30
CA THR A 71 -13.42 21.23 -5.40
C THR A 71 -13.42 20.62 -3.98
N ALA A 72 -13.78 19.36 -3.84
CA ALA A 72 -13.84 18.67 -2.55
C ALA A 72 -12.57 18.89 -1.70
N GLY A 73 -12.74 19.32 -0.45
CA GLY A 73 -11.66 19.61 0.50
C GLY A 73 -11.03 21.02 0.38
N GLN A 74 -11.39 21.82 -0.61
CA GLN A 74 -11.00 23.22 -0.63
C GLN A 74 -11.84 24.05 0.34
N SER A 75 -11.32 25.23 0.70
CA SER A 75 -11.96 26.13 1.66
C SER A 75 -12.91 27.11 1.00
N ALA A 76 -14.02 27.41 1.66
CA ALA A 76 -14.91 28.52 1.37
C ALA A 76 -15.25 29.29 2.65
N THR A 77 -15.69 30.54 2.53
CA THR A 77 -16.13 31.35 3.64
C THR A 77 -17.64 31.54 3.58
N VAL A 78 -18.33 31.09 4.64
CA VAL A 78 -19.74 31.43 4.89
C VAL A 78 -19.79 32.75 5.63
N SER A 79 -20.63 33.67 5.15
CA SER A 79 -20.85 34.97 5.79
C SER A 79 -22.35 35.17 6.01
N TRP A 80 -22.72 35.74 7.16
CA TRP A 80 -24.14 35.98 7.47
C TRP A 80 -24.35 37.29 8.17
N SER A 81 -25.57 37.81 8.07
CA SER A 81 -26.05 38.95 8.81
C SER A 81 -27.56 38.89 9.01
N SER A 82 -28.05 39.40 10.14
CA SER A 82 -29.45 39.62 10.43
C SER A 82 -29.75 41.07 10.70
N THR A 83 -30.98 41.51 10.38
CA THR A 83 -31.49 42.88 10.56
C THR A 83 -32.80 42.86 11.33
N GLY A 84 -33.30 44.04 11.75
CA GLY A 84 -34.61 44.18 12.40
C GLY A 84 -34.63 43.69 13.84
N GLY A 85 -33.47 43.73 14.56
CA GLY A 85 -33.41 43.36 15.96
C GLY A 85 -33.51 41.85 16.23
N LEU A 86 -33.24 41.03 15.18
CA LEU A 86 -33.19 39.58 15.35
C LEU A 86 -31.97 39.16 16.17
N ALA A 87 -32.21 38.38 17.21
CA ALA A 87 -31.21 37.77 18.08
C ALA A 87 -31.41 36.23 18.06
N ASN A 88 -30.79 35.49 18.95
CA ASN A 88 -31.00 34.02 19.06
C ASN A 88 -30.90 33.31 17.72
N CYS A 89 -29.78 33.47 17.02
CA CYS A 89 -29.51 32.83 15.75
C CYS A 89 -28.99 31.41 15.96
N THR A 90 -29.52 30.45 15.21
CA THR A 90 -29.08 29.06 15.23
C THR A 90 -28.69 28.61 13.83
N ALA A 91 -27.51 28.03 13.72
CA ALA A 91 -26.97 27.44 12.52
C ALA A 91 -27.47 26.00 12.34
N SER A 92 -27.72 25.59 11.07
CA SER A 92 -28.08 24.22 10.72
C SER A 92 -27.63 23.85 9.31
N GLY A 93 -27.64 22.55 8.98
CA GLY A 93 -27.12 22.04 7.72
C GLY A 93 -25.60 21.77 7.81
N GLY A 94 -24.78 22.39 6.99
CA GLY A 94 -23.32 22.20 6.97
C GLY A 94 -22.58 22.74 8.19
N TRP A 95 -23.25 23.38 9.10
CA TRP A 95 -22.73 23.94 10.36
C TRP A 95 -23.80 23.83 11.44
N THR A 96 -23.40 24.00 12.71
CA THR A 96 -24.33 23.88 13.85
C THR A 96 -23.90 24.81 14.99
N GLY A 97 -24.84 25.19 15.80
CA GLY A 97 -24.58 25.98 17.02
C GLY A 97 -25.35 27.29 17.05
N SER A 98 -25.13 28.04 18.13
CA SER A 98 -25.67 29.38 18.29
C SER A 98 -24.68 30.37 17.68
N GLU A 99 -25.19 31.28 16.86
CA GLU A 99 -24.40 32.26 16.14
C GLU A 99 -24.77 33.70 16.57
N ASN A 100 -23.82 34.61 16.42
CA ASN A 100 -24.08 36.05 16.57
C ASN A 100 -24.94 36.55 15.39
N ALA A 101 -25.54 37.73 15.54
CA ALA A 101 -26.37 38.37 14.50
C ALA A 101 -25.63 38.59 13.16
N SER A 102 -24.31 38.60 13.17
CA SER A 102 -23.47 38.63 11.98
C SER A 102 -22.12 37.96 12.24
N GLY A 103 -21.51 37.39 11.21
CA GLY A 103 -20.23 36.73 11.32
C GLY A 103 -19.75 36.10 10.02
N THR A 104 -18.60 35.44 10.14
CA THR A 104 -18.00 34.62 9.05
C THR A 104 -17.39 33.35 9.62
N GLN A 105 -17.43 32.26 8.84
CA GLN A 105 -16.79 30.98 9.19
C GLN A 105 -16.17 30.35 7.96
N THR A 106 -14.94 29.86 8.09
CA THR A 106 -14.29 29.04 7.05
C THR A 106 -14.79 27.59 7.15
N VAL A 107 -15.15 27.00 6.00
CA VAL A 107 -15.70 25.64 5.88
C VAL A 107 -14.97 24.88 4.79
N ASN A 108 -14.82 23.55 4.93
CA ASN A 108 -14.09 22.68 3.99
C ASN A 108 -14.92 21.40 3.70
N PRO A 109 -16.12 21.54 3.13
CA PRO A 109 -16.96 20.36 2.89
C PRO A 109 -16.41 19.51 1.75
N THR A 110 -16.68 18.21 1.81
CA THR A 110 -16.33 17.22 0.76
C THR A 110 -17.48 16.91 -0.19
N ALA A 111 -18.68 17.42 0.10
CA ALA A 111 -19.87 17.27 -0.73
C ALA A 111 -20.67 18.58 -0.75
N THR A 112 -21.49 18.81 -1.79
CA THR A 112 -22.38 19.97 -1.90
C THR A 112 -23.20 20.12 -0.60
N THR A 113 -23.11 21.30 0.00
CA THR A 113 -23.59 21.55 1.37
C THR A 113 -24.37 22.85 1.43
N THR A 114 -25.52 22.82 2.08
CA THR A 114 -26.34 24.02 2.36
C THR A 114 -26.13 24.46 3.79
N TYR A 115 -25.91 25.75 3.98
CA TYR A 115 -25.73 26.45 5.25
C TYR A 115 -26.97 27.29 5.51
N THR A 116 -27.65 27.06 6.61
CA THR A 116 -28.87 27.77 6.99
C THR A 116 -28.68 28.44 8.34
N LEU A 117 -29.09 29.70 8.43
CA LEU A 117 -29.16 30.44 9.68
C LEU A 117 -30.60 30.81 9.95
N THR A 118 -31.12 30.49 11.14
CA THR A 118 -32.45 30.90 11.61
C THR A 118 -32.29 31.77 12.82
N CYS A 119 -32.83 33.00 12.75
CA CYS A 119 -32.83 33.92 13.86
C CYS A 119 -34.25 34.29 14.28
N SER A 120 -34.48 34.51 15.56
CA SER A 120 -35.78 34.86 16.09
C SER A 120 -35.77 36.21 16.82
N THR A 121 -36.92 36.82 16.94
CA THR A 121 -37.11 38.01 17.79
C THR A 121 -36.96 37.63 19.27
N ASP A 122 -36.32 38.50 20.07
CA ASP A 122 -36.22 38.28 21.50
C ASP A 122 -37.61 38.46 22.16
N SER A 123 -38.15 37.39 22.75
CA SER A 123 -39.48 37.42 23.45
C SER A 123 -39.37 37.77 24.91
N SER A 124 -38.46 38.67 25.28
CA SER A 124 -38.25 39.13 26.69
C SER A 124 -39.29 40.12 27.23
N GLY A 125 -40.47 40.28 26.56
CA GLY A 125 -41.58 41.10 27.04
C GLY A 125 -42.75 40.23 27.42
N GLY A 126 -43.08 40.13 28.71
CA GLY A 126 -44.20 39.33 29.23
C GLY A 126 -45.52 39.58 28.52
N TYR A 127 -46.37 38.54 28.54
CA TYR A 127 -47.68 38.34 27.91
C TYR A 127 -47.68 37.87 26.43
N GLY A 128 -47.48 36.55 26.20
CA GLY A 128 -48.09 35.85 25.07
C GLY A 128 -47.61 36.20 23.65
N GLY A 129 -46.47 36.84 23.46
CA GLY A 129 -45.91 37.16 22.14
C GLY A 129 -45.29 35.91 21.53
N GLY A 130 -45.86 35.40 20.40
CA GLY A 130 -45.25 34.33 19.63
C GLY A 130 -43.90 34.73 19.06
N THR A 131 -42.88 33.84 19.16
CA THR A 131 -41.56 34.03 18.51
C THR A 131 -41.73 33.95 16.99
N THR A 132 -41.33 34.99 16.27
CA THR A 132 -41.25 34.97 14.80
C THR A 132 -39.82 34.70 14.41
N SER A 133 -39.64 33.68 13.55
CA SER A 133 -38.35 33.23 13.07
C SER A 133 -38.13 33.58 11.58
N TYR A 134 -36.95 33.99 11.22
CA TYR A 134 -36.50 34.31 9.88
C TYR A 134 -35.28 33.46 9.53
N SER A 135 -35.25 32.91 8.31
CA SER A 135 -34.16 32.07 7.88
C SER A 135 -33.52 32.58 6.57
N GLY A 136 -32.21 32.52 6.52
CA GLY A 136 -31.42 32.68 5.28
C GLY A 136 -30.64 31.41 5.00
N MET A 137 -30.35 31.15 3.73
CA MET A 137 -29.56 29.98 3.34
C MET A 137 -28.64 30.30 2.18
N ALA A 138 -27.51 29.55 2.09
CA ALA A 138 -26.61 29.53 0.94
C ALA A 138 -26.13 28.11 0.69
N THR A 139 -26.04 27.73 -0.57
CA THR A 139 -25.52 26.42 -0.97
C THR A 139 -24.14 26.58 -1.58
N LEU A 140 -23.18 25.84 -1.04
CA LEU A 140 -21.84 25.68 -1.58
C LEU A 140 -21.84 24.42 -2.48
N THR A 141 -21.63 24.61 -3.77
CA THR A 141 -21.46 23.50 -4.71
C THR A 141 -20.06 22.93 -4.55
N VAL A 142 -19.96 21.63 -4.32
CA VAL A 142 -18.69 20.93 -4.26
C VAL A 142 -18.60 19.97 -5.45
N ASN A 143 -17.70 20.30 -6.34
CA ASN A 143 -17.34 19.40 -7.44
C ASN A 143 -16.43 18.28 -6.91
N ALA A 144 -16.59 17.07 -7.42
CA ALA A 144 -15.63 16.02 -7.17
C ALA A 144 -14.23 16.49 -7.59
N ALA A 145 -13.21 16.16 -6.80
CA ALA A 145 -11.85 16.34 -7.26
C ALA A 145 -11.70 15.53 -8.56
N VAL A 146 -11.28 16.18 -9.65
CA VAL A 146 -10.87 15.45 -10.83
C VAL A 146 -9.62 14.67 -10.40
N PRO A 147 -9.65 13.34 -10.43
CA PRO A 147 -8.44 12.58 -10.16
C PRO A 147 -7.34 13.11 -11.10
N PRO A 148 -6.11 13.33 -10.63
CA PRO A 148 -5.01 13.61 -11.55
C PRO A 148 -5.05 12.56 -12.66
N ALA A 149 -4.79 12.97 -13.90
CA ALA A 149 -4.68 12.01 -15.00
C ALA A 149 -3.77 10.87 -14.52
N ALA A 150 -4.25 9.63 -14.64
CA ALA A 150 -3.50 8.49 -14.16
C ALA A 150 -2.13 8.51 -14.84
N SER A 151 -1.06 8.53 -14.06
CA SER A 151 0.29 8.47 -14.59
C SER A 151 0.49 7.17 -15.34
N THR A 152 1.12 7.25 -16.48
CA THR A 152 1.45 6.09 -17.31
C THR A 152 2.96 5.88 -17.31
N PHE A 153 3.37 4.66 -17.60
CA PHE A 153 4.75 4.26 -17.49
C PHE A 153 5.19 3.43 -18.70
N THR A 154 6.50 3.38 -18.92
CA THR A 154 7.09 2.55 -19.97
C THR A 154 8.05 1.55 -19.34
N PRO A 155 7.76 0.25 -19.36
CA PRO A 155 8.71 -0.78 -18.96
C PRO A 155 9.76 -0.99 -20.03
N LYS A 156 11.03 -1.18 -19.62
CA LYS A 156 12.15 -1.46 -20.50
C LYS A 156 12.97 -2.61 -19.92
N LEU A 157 13.08 -3.70 -20.66
CA LEU A 157 14.02 -4.78 -20.37
C LEU A 157 15.45 -4.29 -20.68
N LEU A 158 16.36 -4.44 -19.72
CA LEU A 158 17.75 -4.01 -19.84
C LEU A 158 18.71 -5.19 -20.01
N VAL A 159 18.52 -6.27 -19.23
CA VAL A 159 19.34 -7.49 -19.27
C VAL A 159 18.43 -8.71 -19.23
N SER A 160 18.80 -9.74 -19.95
CA SER A 160 18.13 -11.04 -19.94
C SER A 160 19.18 -12.16 -20.04
N ASN A 161 18.88 -13.34 -19.50
CA ASN A 161 19.76 -14.51 -19.64
C ASN A 161 19.83 -15.06 -21.07
N THR A 162 18.88 -14.72 -21.92
CA THR A 162 18.81 -15.10 -23.33
C THR A 162 18.59 -13.87 -24.22
N ALA A 163 18.80 -14.01 -25.52
CA ALA A 163 18.62 -12.90 -26.45
C ALA A 163 17.14 -12.48 -26.58
N VAL A 164 16.81 -11.30 -26.08
CA VAL A 164 15.47 -10.68 -26.17
C VAL A 164 15.61 -9.23 -26.62
N GLY A 165 15.14 -8.92 -27.82
CA GLY A 165 15.19 -7.57 -28.37
C GLY A 165 16.61 -6.96 -28.35
N SER A 166 16.74 -5.77 -27.76
CA SER A 166 18.01 -5.06 -27.59
C SER A 166 18.60 -5.18 -26.18
N ALA A 167 18.07 -6.05 -25.33
CA ALA A 167 18.59 -6.25 -23.99
C ALA A 167 20.00 -6.87 -24.03
N THR A 168 20.83 -6.50 -23.05
CA THR A 168 22.13 -7.15 -22.82
C THR A 168 21.90 -8.61 -22.44
N VAL A 169 22.72 -9.51 -22.99
CA VAL A 169 22.64 -10.94 -22.63
C VAL A 169 23.68 -11.24 -21.55
N ASP A 170 23.19 -11.74 -20.40
CA ASP A 170 24.03 -12.27 -19.33
C ASP A 170 23.50 -13.64 -18.91
N PRO A 171 24.19 -14.74 -19.23
CA PRO A 171 23.73 -16.10 -18.93
C PRO A 171 23.64 -16.40 -17.44
N HIS A 172 24.26 -15.58 -16.57
CA HIS A 172 24.20 -15.73 -15.12
C HIS A 172 22.96 -15.11 -14.50
N LEU A 173 22.23 -14.26 -15.24
CA LEU A 173 20.99 -13.65 -14.74
C LEU A 173 19.83 -14.65 -14.89
N VAL A 174 19.78 -15.73 -14.12
CA VAL A 174 18.71 -16.73 -14.15
C VAL A 174 17.84 -16.60 -12.90
N ASN A 175 16.54 -16.51 -13.07
CA ASN A 175 15.57 -16.37 -11.98
C ASN A 175 16.01 -15.29 -10.95
N ALA A 176 16.12 -14.05 -11.41
CA ALA A 176 16.63 -12.97 -10.57
C ALA A 176 15.57 -12.49 -9.58
N TRP A 177 15.83 -12.68 -8.28
CA TRP A 177 14.89 -12.34 -7.18
C TRP A 177 15.17 -10.96 -6.60
N GLY A 178 16.04 -10.87 -5.62
CA GLY A 178 16.36 -9.61 -4.93
C GLY A 178 17.22 -8.66 -5.78
N LEU A 179 17.02 -7.36 -5.58
CA LEU A 179 17.91 -6.33 -6.11
C LEU A 179 18.16 -5.27 -5.04
N VAL A 180 19.37 -4.72 -5.01
CA VAL A 180 19.74 -3.67 -4.05
C VAL A 180 20.65 -2.63 -4.70
N PHE A 181 20.41 -1.36 -4.37
CA PHE A 181 21.24 -0.23 -4.75
C PHE A 181 22.10 0.22 -3.57
N ALA A 182 23.42 0.23 -3.77
CA ALA A 182 24.33 0.87 -2.82
C ALA A 182 24.65 2.29 -3.28
N PRO A 183 24.80 3.28 -2.40
CA PRO A 183 25.13 4.66 -2.78
C PRO A 183 26.38 4.71 -3.67
N GLY A 184 26.23 5.35 -4.84
CA GLY A 184 27.32 5.52 -5.80
C GLY A 184 27.75 4.26 -6.57
N ASN A 185 27.04 3.14 -6.41
CA ASN A 185 27.40 1.84 -6.98
C ASN A 185 26.31 1.33 -7.95
N PRO A 186 26.64 0.33 -8.79
CA PRO A 186 25.66 -0.36 -9.61
C PRO A 186 24.63 -1.09 -8.76
N VAL A 187 23.49 -1.49 -9.36
CA VAL A 187 22.56 -2.45 -8.76
C VAL A 187 23.26 -3.81 -8.66
N TRP A 188 22.94 -4.53 -7.58
CA TRP A 188 23.29 -5.93 -7.38
C TRP A 188 22.02 -6.77 -7.36
N THR A 189 22.07 -7.95 -8.00
CA THR A 189 20.97 -8.89 -8.09
C THR A 189 21.29 -10.22 -7.41
N ALA A 190 20.29 -10.90 -6.91
CA ALA A 190 20.35 -12.28 -6.43
C ALA A 190 19.75 -13.18 -7.49
N ASN A 191 20.55 -14.04 -8.13
CA ASN A 191 20.14 -14.90 -9.24
C ASN A 191 19.97 -16.32 -8.70
N ASN A 192 18.74 -16.77 -8.53
CA ASN A 192 18.41 -17.98 -7.78
C ASN A 192 18.87 -19.27 -8.49
N ASP A 193 18.63 -19.40 -9.79
CA ASP A 193 18.80 -20.66 -10.55
C ASP A 193 20.08 -20.75 -11.39
N ASP A 194 21.08 -19.94 -11.13
CA ASP A 194 22.40 -20.07 -11.79
C ASP A 194 23.29 -21.09 -11.05
N GLY A 195 23.01 -22.37 -11.23
CA GLY A 195 23.72 -23.48 -10.57
C GLY A 195 23.44 -23.57 -9.07
N ASN A 196 24.33 -23.07 -8.20
CA ASN A 196 24.08 -22.90 -6.74
C ASN A 196 23.58 -21.49 -6.43
N GLY A 197 23.22 -20.75 -7.46
CA GLY A 197 22.93 -19.33 -7.41
C GLY A 197 24.15 -18.45 -7.63
N SER A 198 23.90 -17.24 -8.10
CA SER A 198 24.92 -16.22 -8.30
C SER A 198 24.43 -14.82 -7.93
N SER A 199 25.33 -13.84 -7.99
CA SER A 199 24.97 -12.42 -7.94
C SER A 199 25.76 -11.67 -9.01
N THR A 200 25.05 -10.83 -9.75
CA THR A 200 25.60 -10.03 -10.87
C THR A 200 25.25 -8.56 -10.65
N LEU A 201 25.93 -7.67 -11.38
CA LEU A 201 25.79 -6.24 -11.16
C LEU A 201 25.74 -5.45 -12.47
N TYR A 202 24.83 -4.47 -12.54
CA TYR A 202 24.56 -3.69 -13.75
C TYR A 202 24.40 -2.21 -13.43
N ASP A 203 24.63 -1.37 -14.44
CA ASP A 203 24.18 0.02 -14.39
C ASP A 203 22.70 0.16 -14.80
N GLY A 204 22.17 1.39 -14.76
CA GLY A 204 20.80 1.70 -15.15
C GLY A 204 20.48 1.60 -16.64
N ASN A 205 21.47 1.24 -17.47
CA ASN A 205 21.32 0.93 -18.88
C ASN A 205 21.49 -0.56 -19.18
N GLY A 206 21.74 -1.38 -18.15
CA GLY A 206 21.95 -2.82 -18.29
C GLY A 206 23.37 -3.19 -18.71
N VAL A 207 24.35 -2.31 -18.54
CA VAL A 207 25.76 -2.63 -18.80
C VAL A 207 26.32 -3.36 -17.60
N PRO A 208 26.86 -4.60 -17.75
CA PRO A 208 27.52 -5.33 -16.67
C PRO A 208 28.67 -4.54 -16.08
N GLN A 209 28.81 -4.55 -14.77
CA GLN A 209 29.80 -3.79 -14.03
C GLN A 209 30.80 -4.72 -13.35
N GLY A 210 31.92 -4.15 -12.83
CA GLY A 210 32.92 -4.91 -12.09
C GLY A 210 33.84 -5.80 -12.95
N GLY A 211 33.79 -5.71 -14.28
CA GLY A 211 34.65 -6.41 -15.23
C GLY A 211 34.57 -7.93 -15.20
N PRO A 212 33.56 -8.53 -15.59
CA PRO A 212 32.43 -9.37 -15.25
C PRO A 212 32.59 -10.09 -13.90
N LEU A 213 32.35 -9.37 -12.81
CA LEU A 213 32.26 -10.00 -11.49
C LEU A 213 30.94 -10.77 -11.38
N VAL A 214 31.05 -12.09 -11.25
CA VAL A 214 29.96 -12.98 -10.85
C VAL A 214 30.28 -13.50 -9.45
N VAL A 215 29.47 -13.15 -8.46
CA VAL A 215 29.61 -13.70 -7.11
C VAL A 215 28.92 -15.05 -7.05
N THR A 216 29.65 -16.07 -6.58
CA THR A 216 29.15 -17.44 -6.44
C THR A 216 28.92 -17.82 -4.98
N PHE A 217 28.10 -18.83 -4.75
CA PHE A 217 27.78 -19.32 -3.42
C PHE A 217 28.23 -20.77 -3.23
N ALA A 218 28.66 -21.09 -2.01
CA ALA A 218 28.99 -22.44 -1.62
C ALA A 218 27.75 -23.22 -1.22
N THR A 219 27.74 -24.53 -1.42
CA THR A 219 26.73 -25.43 -0.92
C THR A 219 26.95 -25.76 0.56
N ALA A 220 25.91 -26.10 1.28
CA ALA A 220 26.01 -26.76 2.60
C ALA A 220 25.76 -28.28 2.39
N GLY A 221 26.82 -29.06 2.38
CA GLY A 221 26.73 -30.45 1.92
C GLY A 221 26.31 -30.51 0.45
N ASN A 222 25.12 -31.08 0.18
CA ASN A 222 24.53 -31.17 -1.17
C ASN A 222 23.40 -30.15 -1.40
N VAL A 223 23.15 -29.24 -0.44
CA VAL A 223 22.08 -28.24 -0.57
C VAL A 223 22.65 -27.01 -1.25
N PRO A 224 22.12 -26.59 -2.40
CA PRO A 224 22.51 -25.33 -3.05
C PRO A 224 22.09 -24.13 -2.21
N PHE A 225 22.73 -22.99 -2.42
CA PHE A 225 22.40 -21.75 -1.71
C PHE A 225 21.09 -21.15 -2.24
N ASN A 226 20.97 -21.03 -3.56
CA ASN A 226 19.82 -20.45 -4.28
C ASN A 226 19.39 -19.09 -3.67
N PRO A 227 20.13 -18.00 -3.92
CA PRO A 227 19.92 -16.70 -3.27
C PRO A 227 18.57 -16.10 -3.66
N THR A 228 17.89 -15.53 -2.68
CA THR A 228 16.58 -14.89 -2.83
C THR A 228 16.65 -13.41 -2.45
N GLY A 229 16.76 -13.08 -1.18
CA GLY A 229 16.95 -11.70 -0.72
C GLY A 229 18.40 -11.24 -0.78
N ILE A 230 18.59 -9.95 -0.97
CA ILE A 230 19.89 -9.28 -0.89
C ILE A 230 19.73 -7.94 -0.18
N VAL A 231 20.65 -7.64 0.74
CA VAL A 231 20.72 -6.34 1.41
C VAL A 231 22.12 -5.77 1.39
N ARG A 232 22.22 -4.45 1.47
CA ARG A 232 23.48 -3.75 1.66
C ARG A 232 23.74 -3.54 3.15
N ASN A 233 24.88 -3.97 3.65
CA ASN A 233 25.38 -3.56 4.95
C ASN A 233 25.99 -2.16 4.87
N GLY A 234 25.42 -1.21 5.62
CA GLY A 234 25.94 0.16 5.70
C GLY A 234 27.02 0.35 6.76
N SER A 235 27.28 -0.66 7.60
CA SER A 235 28.26 -0.59 8.69
C SER A 235 29.66 -0.97 8.22
N SER A 236 30.66 -0.29 8.74
CA SER A 236 32.09 -0.63 8.55
C SER A 236 32.63 -1.54 9.65
N GLN A 237 31.81 -2.02 10.57
CA GLN A 237 32.21 -2.82 11.72
C GLN A 237 31.40 -4.12 11.84
N ASP A 238 30.16 -4.12 11.38
CA ASP A 238 29.22 -5.21 11.59
C ASP A 238 29.25 -6.22 10.45
N PHE A 239 28.73 -7.42 10.71
CA PHE A 239 28.58 -8.49 9.71
C PHE A 239 29.91 -8.86 9.05
N VAL A 240 30.94 -9.07 9.87
CA VAL A 240 32.28 -9.39 9.39
C VAL A 240 32.33 -10.80 8.85
N VAL A 241 32.84 -10.96 7.62
CA VAL A 241 33.11 -12.24 6.98
C VAL A 241 34.63 -12.49 6.90
N THR A 242 35.01 -13.75 7.11
CA THR A 242 36.40 -14.20 7.04
C THR A 242 36.55 -15.10 5.82
N PRO A 243 37.17 -14.63 4.75
CA PRO A 243 37.41 -15.45 3.55
C PRO A 243 38.33 -16.63 3.85
N PRO A 244 38.19 -17.76 3.11
CA PRO A 244 39.15 -18.86 3.22
C PRO A 244 40.55 -18.44 2.71
N GLY A 245 41.57 -19.20 3.11
CA GLY A 245 42.94 -19.00 2.62
C GLY A 245 43.71 -17.90 3.32
N GLY A 246 43.29 -17.40 4.49
CA GLY A 246 44.04 -16.43 5.29
C GLY A 246 43.94 -14.98 4.81
N LEU A 247 42.99 -14.66 3.95
CA LEU A 247 42.66 -13.29 3.58
C LEU A 247 42.09 -12.52 4.78
N ALA A 248 42.19 -11.19 4.73
CA ALA A 248 41.73 -10.35 5.83
C ALA A 248 40.20 -10.43 6.01
N ALA A 249 39.77 -10.59 7.26
CA ALA A 249 38.36 -10.44 7.61
C ALA A 249 37.89 -9.01 7.40
N MET A 250 36.72 -8.82 6.78
CA MET A 250 36.13 -7.51 6.49
C MET A 250 34.60 -7.56 6.68
N PRO A 251 33.96 -6.43 7.00
CA PRO A 251 32.52 -6.33 6.94
C PRO A 251 31.99 -6.74 5.55
N ALA A 252 30.96 -7.55 5.51
CA ALA A 252 30.26 -7.84 4.27
C ALA A 252 29.67 -6.54 3.72
N THR A 253 29.85 -6.30 2.42
CA THR A 253 29.21 -5.18 1.72
C THR A 253 27.76 -5.54 1.37
N PHE A 254 27.58 -6.78 0.90
CA PHE A 254 26.27 -7.34 0.59
C PHE A 254 26.07 -8.64 1.36
N ILE A 255 24.83 -8.85 1.80
CA ILE A 255 24.43 -10.04 2.55
C ILE A 255 23.24 -10.63 1.84
N TYR A 256 23.22 -11.95 1.76
CA TYR A 256 22.22 -12.73 1.03
C TYR A 256 21.60 -13.76 1.96
N ASP A 257 20.33 -14.05 1.76
CA ASP A 257 19.69 -15.29 2.18
C ASP A 257 19.36 -16.16 0.96
N GLY A 258 18.99 -17.40 1.20
CA GLY A 258 18.65 -18.31 0.11
C GLY A 258 17.79 -19.49 0.54
N GLU A 259 17.17 -20.14 -0.45
CA GLU A 259 16.25 -21.24 -0.25
C GLU A 259 16.89 -22.47 0.41
N GLY A 260 18.22 -22.59 0.32
CA GLY A 260 18.96 -23.60 1.08
C GLY A 260 18.99 -23.39 2.60
N GLY A 261 18.26 -22.41 3.13
CA GLY A 261 18.24 -22.08 4.57
C GLY A 261 19.55 -21.47 5.05
N MET A 262 20.22 -20.69 4.23
CA MET A 262 21.55 -20.16 4.50
C MET A 262 21.58 -18.63 4.46
N ILE A 263 22.53 -18.06 5.21
CA ILE A 263 22.93 -16.64 5.12
C ILE A 263 24.38 -16.59 4.65
N ALA A 264 24.70 -15.71 3.70
CA ALA A 264 26.07 -15.51 3.22
C ALA A 264 26.39 -14.02 3.10
N GLY A 265 27.64 -13.66 3.34
CA GLY A 265 28.14 -12.30 3.16
C GLY A 265 29.22 -12.23 2.10
N TRP A 266 29.20 -11.17 1.31
CA TRP A 266 30.23 -10.84 0.34
C TRP A 266 30.91 -9.52 0.68
N SER A 267 32.22 -9.49 0.53
CA SER A 267 33.03 -8.26 0.59
C SER A 267 34.09 -8.29 -0.51
N PRO A 268 34.72 -7.15 -0.85
CA PRO A 268 35.80 -7.16 -1.81
C PRO A 268 36.95 -8.12 -1.47
N SER A 269 37.16 -8.44 -0.18
CA SER A 269 38.18 -9.40 0.25
C SER A 269 37.84 -10.85 -0.05
N THR A 270 36.56 -11.17 -0.29
CA THR A 270 36.09 -12.53 -0.63
C THR A 270 36.23 -12.84 -2.12
N LEU A 271 36.67 -11.87 -2.94
CA LEU A 271 36.77 -11.97 -4.40
C LEU A 271 35.42 -12.36 -5.03
N ALA A 272 35.35 -13.43 -5.81
CA ALA A 272 34.14 -13.89 -6.47
C ALA A 272 33.28 -14.84 -5.61
N GLY A 273 33.65 -15.17 -4.36
CA GLY A 273 32.91 -16.12 -3.52
C GLY A 273 32.29 -15.44 -2.30
N ALA A 274 30.96 -15.55 -2.10
CA ALA A 274 30.34 -15.18 -0.86
C ALA A 274 30.64 -16.24 0.22
N VAL A 275 30.80 -15.80 1.49
CA VAL A 275 31.08 -16.67 2.63
C VAL A 275 29.78 -17.02 3.32
N VAL A 276 29.45 -18.30 3.39
CA VAL A 276 28.31 -18.79 4.18
C VAL A 276 28.63 -18.62 5.67
N THR A 277 27.78 -17.88 6.37
CA THR A 277 27.96 -17.52 7.78
C THR A 277 26.98 -18.24 8.68
N TYR A 278 25.86 -18.72 8.14
CA TYR A 278 24.83 -19.45 8.85
C TYR A 278 24.18 -20.51 7.95
N VAL A 279 23.85 -21.65 8.55
CA VAL A 279 23.08 -22.72 7.94
C VAL A 279 21.98 -23.13 8.91
N ALA A 280 20.73 -23.10 8.49
CA ALA A 280 19.59 -23.48 9.31
C ALA A 280 19.59 -24.99 9.58
N ALA A 281 19.20 -25.37 10.80
CA ALA A 281 19.08 -26.77 11.20
C ALA A 281 17.63 -27.29 11.15
N ASP A 282 16.66 -26.43 10.82
CA ASP A 282 15.21 -26.67 10.86
C ASP A 282 14.55 -26.65 9.49
N ASN A 283 15.33 -26.94 8.43
CA ASN A 283 14.89 -26.92 7.03
C ASN A 283 14.26 -25.60 6.60
N ALA A 284 14.77 -24.48 7.11
CA ALA A 284 14.31 -23.16 6.69
C ALA A 284 14.45 -22.98 5.17
N VAL A 285 13.47 -22.32 4.57
CA VAL A 285 13.49 -21.89 3.17
C VAL A 285 13.36 -20.36 3.18
N TYR A 286 14.49 -19.67 3.08
CA TYR A 286 14.49 -18.21 3.11
C TYR A 286 14.08 -17.64 1.75
N LYS A 287 13.10 -16.71 1.78
CA LYS A 287 12.50 -16.13 0.58
C LYS A 287 12.73 -14.63 0.46
N GLY A 288 13.18 -13.94 1.50
CA GLY A 288 13.42 -12.51 1.47
C GLY A 288 14.21 -12.04 2.68
N LEU A 289 15.04 -11.02 2.47
CA LEU A 289 15.97 -10.48 3.47
C LEU A 289 15.81 -8.97 3.62
N ALA A 290 15.72 -8.51 4.85
CA ALA A 290 15.81 -7.09 5.19
C ALA A 290 16.94 -6.83 6.20
N ILE A 291 17.42 -5.59 6.25
CA ILE A 291 18.35 -5.10 7.26
C ILE A 291 17.82 -3.81 7.87
N ALA A 292 17.79 -3.72 9.19
CA ALA A 292 17.39 -2.49 9.89
C ALA A 292 18.08 -2.36 11.24
N ASN A 293 18.14 -1.12 11.75
CA ASN A 293 18.58 -0.82 13.10
C ASN A 293 17.36 -0.67 14.03
N ASN A 294 17.39 -1.30 15.19
CA ASN A 294 16.30 -1.24 16.18
C ASN A 294 16.58 -0.29 17.36
N GLY A 295 17.61 0.53 17.26
CA GLY A 295 18.09 1.40 18.33
C GLY A 295 19.14 0.75 19.25
N GLY A 296 19.25 -0.58 19.25
CA GLY A 296 20.27 -1.35 19.97
C GLY A 296 21.37 -1.89 19.09
N GLY A 297 21.15 -1.97 17.78
CA GLY A 297 22.08 -2.50 16.79
C GLY A 297 21.41 -2.75 15.45
N SER A 298 22.20 -3.14 14.46
CA SER A 298 21.71 -3.60 13.16
C SER A 298 21.37 -5.09 13.22
N PHE A 299 20.26 -5.47 12.60
CA PHE A 299 19.79 -6.85 12.51
C PHE A 299 19.42 -7.21 11.08
N LEU A 300 19.60 -8.48 10.73
CA LEU A 300 19.03 -9.08 9.53
C LEU A 300 17.72 -9.76 9.89
N TYR A 301 16.77 -9.73 8.97
CA TYR A 301 15.45 -10.35 9.08
C TYR A 301 15.23 -11.19 7.83
N ALA A 302 15.23 -12.52 7.98
CA ALA A 302 15.05 -13.47 6.89
C ALA A 302 13.69 -14.15 7.00
N THR A 303 12.87 -14.07 5.95
CA THR A 303 11.56 -14.72 5.94
C THR A 303 11.70 -16.21 5.66
N ASP A 304 11.44 -17.05 6.65
CA ASP A 304 11.42 -18.50 6.55
C ASP A 304 10.01 -18.97 6.14
N PHE A 305 9.83 -19.15 4.85
CA PHE A 305 8.55 -19.52 4.24
C PHE A 305 8.08 -20.91 4.70
N HIS A 306 9.02 -21.87 4.81
CA HIS A 306 8.70 -23.24 5.22
C HIS A 306 8.13 -23.32 6.65
N ASN A 307 8.73 -22.58 7.58
CA ASN A 307 8.33 -22.61 9.00
C ASN A 307 7.38 -21.47 9.37
N ASN A 308 7.00 -20.60 8.43
CA ASN A 308 6.14 -19.42 8.63
C ASN A 308 6.62 -18.55 9.80
N LYS A 309 7.86 -18.10 9.76
CA LYS A 309 8.49 -17.24 10.78
C LYS A 309 9.52 -16.31 10.15
N ILE A 310 9.95 -15.31 10.88
CA ILE A 310 11.08 -14.47 10.51
C ILE A 310 12.24 -14.78 11.45
N ASP A 311 13.33 -15.28 10.87
CA ASP A 311 14.58 -15.50 11.59
C ASP A 311 15.39 -14.20 11.63
N VAL A 312 15.89 -13.84 12.81
CA VAL A 312 16.62 -12.60 13.03
C VAL A 312 18.06 -12.90 13.41
N PHE A 313 19.00 -12.14 12.83
CA PHE A 313 20.43 -12.31 13.10
C PHE A 313 21.05 -10.99 13.56
N ASP A 314 21.91 -11.06 14.58
CA ASP A 314 22.68 -9.90 15.02
C ASP A 314 23.90 -9.62 14.12
N THR A 315 24.64 -8.58 14.45
CA THR A 315 25.82 -8.11 13.71
C THR A 315 26.95 -9.12 13.57
N THR A 316 26.87 -10.25 14.28
CA THR A 316 27.84 -11.36 14.20
C THR A 316 27.27 -12.57 13.44
N PHE A 317 26.14 -12.43 12.76
CA PHE A 317 25.37 -13.49 12.11
C PHE A 317 24.80 -14.54 13.06
N LYS A 318 24.74 -14.24 14.36
CA LYS A 318 24.14 -15.14 15.34
C LYS A 318 22.63 -14.99 15.33
N LYS A 319 21.93 -16.12 15.10
CA LYS A 319 20.47 -16.17 15.16
C LYS A 319 19.97 -15.82 16.56
N GLN A 320 19.02 -14.93 16.64
CA GLN A 320 18.37 -14.48 17.86
C GLN A 320 17.22 -15.41 18.24
N THR A 321 16.96 -15.53 19.54
CA THR A 321 15.81 -16.29 20.03
C THR A 321 14.63 -15.35 20.21
N PRO A 322 13.49 -15.57 19.53
CA PRO A 322 12.31 -14.76 19.71
C PRO A 322 11.76 -14.81 21.13
N SER A 323 11.20 -13.70 21.57
CA SER A 323 10.44 -13.61 22.83
C SER A 323 9.21 -12.73 22.62
N ALA A 324 8.27 -12.74 23.55
CA ALA A 324 7.04 -11.94 23.45
C ALA A 324 7.30 -10.42 23.28
N ASN A 325 8.47 -9.94 23.71
CA ASN A 325 8.84 -8.52 23.66
C ASN A 325 9.94 -8.21 22.63
N SER A 326 10.45 -9.20 21.91
CA SER A 326 11.53 -9.02 20.94
C SER A 326 11.47 -10.09 19.86
N PHE A 327 11.40 -9.65 18.62
CA PHE A 327 11.42 -10.46 17.40
C PHE A 327 10.31 -11.53 17.32
N ALA A 328 9.13 -11.22 17.88
CA ALA A 328 8.00 -12.16 17.89
C ALA A 328 7.32 -12.34 16.52
N PHE A 329 7.24 -11.27 15.73
CA PHE A 329 6.61 -11.25 14.40
C PHE A 329 5.27 -12.01 14.34
N THR A 330 4.40 -11.75 15.32
CA THR A 330 3.11 -12.43 15.41
C THR A 330 1.99 -11.51 14.95
N ASP A 331 1.30 -11.89 13.89
CA ASP A 331 0.03 -11.27 13.48
C ASP A 331 -1.14 -12.15 13.96
N PRO A 332 -1.97 -11.66 14.89
CA PRO A 332 -3.13 -12.41 15.37
C PRO A 332 -4.27 -12.49 14.34
N THR A 333 -4.18 -11.76 13.23
CA THR A 333 -5.22 -11.65 12.19
C THR A 333 -4.84 -12.35 10.89
N LEU A 334 -3.63 -12.90 10.78
CA LEU A 334 -3.17 -13.59 9.57
C LEU A 334 -4.06 -14.81 9.30
N PRO A 335 -4.66 -14.91 8.10
CA PRO A 335 -5.45 -16.08 7.75
C PRO A 335 -4.61 -17.37 7.73
N ALA A 336 -5.21 -18.48 8.11
CA ALA A 336 -4.54 -19.78 8.02
C ALA A 336 -4.14 -20.12 6.59
N GLY A 337 -2.98 -20.77 6.43
CA GLY A 337 -2.46 -21.16 5.11
C GLY A 337 -1.67 -20.07 4.38
N TYR A 338 -1.32 -18.98 5.07
CA TYR A 338 -0.37 -17.99 4.55
C TYR A 338 0.97 -18.13 5.26
N SER A 339 2.04 -17.86 4.53
CA SER A 339 3.41 -17.85 5.06
C SER A 339 4.13 -16.55 4.68
N VAL A 340 5.11 -16.15 5.52
CA VAL A 340 6.00 -15.01 5.26
C VAL A 340 6.73 -15.20 3.94
N PHE A 341 6.73 -14.19 3.05
CA PHE A 341 7.28 -14.32 1.71
C PHE A 341 8.31 -13.23 1.42
N GLY A 342 7.89 -12.02 1.10
CA GLY A 342 8.79 -10.87 0.94
C GLY A 342 8.93 -10.04 2.21
N ILE A 343 10.05 -9.36 2.38
CA ILE A 343 10.26 -8.40 3.48
C ILE A 343 11.11 -7.23 3.03
N GLN A 344 10.76 -6.03 3.46
CA GLN A 344 11.53 -4.82 3.18
C GLN A 344 11.53 -3.86 4.38
N ALA A 345 12.69 -3.34 4.72
CA ALA A 345 12.82 -2.23 5.65
C ALA A 345 12.60 -0.91 4.91
N LEU A 346 11.49 -0.23 5.18
CA LEU A 346 11.12 1.02 4.53
C LEU A 346 11.11 2.15 5.55
N THR A 347 11.71 3.30 5.17
CA THR A 347 11.74 4.49 6.01
C THR A 347 10.68 5.48 5.52
N GLY A 348 9.72 5.78 6.38
CA GLY A 348 8.67 6.75 6.10
C GLY A 348 9.18 8.19 6.03
N ALA A 349 8.30 9.11 5.62
CA ALA A 349 8.62 10.53 5.55
C ALA A 349 8.95 11.17 6.92
N ASP A 350 8.52 10.54 8.01
CA ASP A 350 8.81 10.90 9.40
C ASP A 350 10.18 10.43 9.89
N GLY A 351 10.95 9.72 9.04
CA GLY A 351 12.25 9.15 9.36
C GLY A 351 12.17 7.82 10.12
N THR A 352 10.96 7.30 10.39
CA THR A 352 10.78 6.01 11.08
C THR A 352 10.95 4.86 10.09
N THR A 353 11.85 3.91 10.41
CA THR A 353 12.00 2.66 9.65
C THR A 353 11.08 1.58 10.21
N GLN A 354 10.30 0.96 9.34
CA GLN A 354 9.41 -0.16 9.65
C GLN A 354 9.69 -1.34 8.72
N LEU A 355 9.35 -2.53 9.18
CA LEU A 355 9.45 -3.75 8.38
C LEU A 355 8.07 -4.04 7.75
N TYR A 356 8.03 -3.99 6.44
CA TYR A 356 6.86 -4.40 5.65
C TYR A 356 7.07 -5.84 5.25
N VAL A 357 6.13 -6.70 5.62
CA VAL A 357 6.19 -8.15 5.37
C VAL A 357 5.03 -8.55 4.48
N ALA A 358 5.36 -9.13 3.34
CA ALA A 358 4.38 -9.71 2.42
C ALA A 358 4.21 -11.20 2.73
N TYR A 359 2.97 -11.68 2.63
CA TYR A 359 2.62 -13.08 2.83
C TYR A 359 1.94 -13.62 1.58
N ALA A 360 2.24 -14.86 1.26
CA ALA A 360 1.60 -15.60 0.19
C ALA A 360 0.99 -16.91 0.72
N PRO A 361 0.02 -17.51 0.03
CA PRO A 361 -0.47 -18.83 0.37
C PRO A 361 0.67 -19.85 0.40
N SER A 362 0.76 -20.63 1.48
CA SER A 362 1.87 -21.53 1.70
C SER A 362 1.77 -22.89 0.96
N GLY A 363 0.64 -23.19 0.32
CA GLY A 363 0.46 -24.35 -0.54
C GLY A 363 1.10 -25.64 -0.03
N ASP A 364 2.01 -26.18 -0.82
CA ASP A 364 2.85 -27.35 -0.52
C ASP A 364 4.24 -27.01 0.06
N GLY A 365 4.44 -25.74 0.48
CA GLY A 365 5.73 -25.23 0.98
C GLY A 365 6.61 -24.60 -0.11
N HIS A 366 6.11 -24.50 -1.32
CA HIS A 366 6.70 -23.77 -2.46
C HIS A 366 5.87 -22.52 -2.78
N ASP A 367 6.42 -21.63 -3.62
CA ASP A 367 5.86 -20.32 -4.00
C ASP A 367 4.64 -20.49 -4.91
N ASN A 368 3.55 -20.93 -4.38
CA ASN A 368 2.36 -21.05 -5.19
C ASN A 368 1.63 -19.71 -5.23
N GLY A 369 1.69 -19.05 -6.38
CA GLY A 369 0.82 -17.92 -6.66
C GLY A 369 -0.61 -18.29 -6.35
N GLY A 370 -1.16 -17.75 -5.27
CA GLY A 370 -2.45 -18.17 -4.74
C GLY A 370 -3.65 -17.73 -5.56
N GLY A 371 -3.50 -16.80 -6.48
CA GLY A 371 -4.57 -16.18 -7.24
C GLY A 371 -4.91 -14.76 -6.76
N LYS A 372 -5.79 -14.11 -7.51
CA LYS A 372 -6.18 -12.72 -7.27
C LYS A 372 -6.78 -12.53 -5.87
N GLY A 373 -6.31 -11.53 -5.17
CA GLY A 373 -6.74 -11.20 -3.81
C GLY A 373 -6.10 -12.09 -2.73
N MET A 374 -5.21 -13.01 -3.13
CA MET A 374 -4.52 -13.92 -2.22
C MET A 374 -3.10 -13.40 -1.90
N GLY A 375 -3.02 -12.58 -0.88
CA GLY A 375 -1.81 -12.00 -0.34
C GLY A 375 -2.17 -11.10 0.84
N VAL A 376 -1.20 -10.86 1.72
CA VAL A 376 -1.30 -9.96 2.88
C VAL A 376 -0.05 -9.10 2.92
N VAL A 377 -0.16 -7.87 3.40
CA VAL A 377 1.00 -7.06 3.77
C VAL A 377 0.81 -6.54 5.19
N ASP A 378 1.73 -6.91 6.07
CA ASP A 378 1.79 -6.45 7.44
C ASP A 378 2.89 -5.42 7.65
N VAL A 379 2.76 -4.65 8.72
CA VAL A 379 3.78 -3.70 9.17
C VAL A 379 4.17 -4.02 10.60
N TYR A 380 5.48 -4.16 10.82
CA TYR A 380 6.09 -4.38 12.12
C TYR A 380 7.09 -3.26 12.44
N ASP A 381 7.36 -3.02 13.72
CA ASP A 381 8.55 -2.28 14.10
C ASP A 381 9.81 -3.14 13.94
N THR A 382 10.97 -2.53 14.07
CA THR A 382 12.27 -3.23 13.95
C THR A 382 12.60 -4.17 15.12
N ASN A 383 11.75 -4.24 16.16
CA ASN A 383 11.79 -5.24 17.21
C ASN A 383 10.84 -6.43 16.97
N GLY A 384 10.15 -6.44 15.80
CA GLY A 384 9.22 -7.50 15.45
C GLY A 384 7.85 -7.40 16.13
N LYS A 385 7.53 -6.23 16.69
CA LYS A 385 6.20 -5.97 17.24
C LYS A 385 5.24 -5.65 16.08
N PHE A 386 4.13 -6.38 16.02
CA PHE A 386 3.05 -6.12 15.07
C PHE A 386 2.45 -4.74 15.30
N LEU A 387 2.37 -3.93 14.24
CA LEU A 387 1.77 -2.61 14.26
C LEU A 387 0.39 -2.62 13.61
N LYS A 388 0.26 -3.25 12.45
CA LYS A 388 -1.01 -3.39 11.72
C LYS A 388 -0.90 -4.38 10.58
N GLN A 389 -2.01 -5.03 10.25
CA GLN A 389 -2.22 -5.60 8.92
C GLN A 389 -2.61 -4.45 7.98
N LEU A 390 -1.68 -4.08 7.11
CA LEU A 390 -1.87 -2.91 6.23
C LEU A 390 -2.79 -3.25 5.06
N ILE A 391 -2.58 -4.41 4.43
CA ILE A 391 -3.37 -4.87 3.29
C ILE A 391 -3.82 -6.29 3.60
N PRO A 392 -5.10 -6.51 3.93
CA PRO A 392 -5.64 -7.84 4.20
C PRO A 392 -5.83 -8.63 2.91
N ALA A 393 -5.88 -9.95 3.02
CA ALA A 393 -6.34 -10.81 1.94
C ALA A 393 -7.82 -10.53 1.62
N ASP A 394 -8.14 -10.33 0.36
CA ASP A 394 -9.50 -10.13 -0.14
C ASP A 394 -9.68 -10.86 -1.48
N PRO A 395 -10.06 -12.14 -1.47
CA PRO A 395 -10.25 -12.94 -2.69
C PRO A 395 -11.32 -12.39 -3.64
N THR A 396 -12.16 -11.49 -3.18
CA THR A 396 -13.27 -10.93 -3.96
C THR A 396 -12.85 -9.66 -4.71
N HIS A 397 -12.20 -8.72 -4.03
CA HIS A 397 -11.89 -7.40 -4.59
C HIS A 397 -10.39 -7.05 -4.53
N GLY A 398 -9.61 -7.81 -3.76
CA GLY A 398 -8.19 -7.56 -3.53
C GLY A 398 -7.36 -7.58 -4.82
N LYS A 399 -6.20 -6.95 -4.75
CA LYS A 399 -5.26 -6.81 -5.87
C LYS A 399 -3.93 -7.53 -5.61
N LEU A 400 -3.73 -8.09 -4.42
CA LEU A 400 -2.55 -8.88 -4.13
C LEU A 400 -2.66 -10.27 -4.74
N ASN A 401 -1.53 -10.79 -5.23
CA ASN A 401 -1.41 -12.13 -5.80
C ASN A 401 0.01 -12.63 -5.57
N ALA A 402 0.25 -13.35 -4.49
CA ALA A 402 1.58 -13.72 -4.02
C ALA A 402 2.56 -12.52 -4.05
N PRO A 403 2.33 -11.47 -3.23
CA PRO A 403 3.17 -10.28 -3.22
C PRO A 403 4.57 -10.61 -2.69
N TRP A 404 5.63 -10.09 -3.38
CA TRP A 404 7.01 -10.25 -2.91
C TRP A 404 7.76 -8.92 -2.84
N GLY A 405 7.89 -8.22 -3.96
CA GLY A 405 8.62 -6.96 -4.05
C GLY A 405 7.87 -5.80 -3.38
N LEU A 406 8.54 -5.05 -2.52
CA LEU A 406 7.98 -3.91 -1.78
C LEU A 406 8.89 -2.70 -1.94
N ALA A 407 8.33 -1.55 -2.34
CA ALA A 407 9.09 -0.31 -2.44
C ALA A 407 8.23 0.90 -2.07
N LEU A 408 8.81 1.88 -1.38
CA LEU A 408 8.17 3.17 -1.15
C LEU A 408 8.60 4.12 -2.28
N ALA A 409 7.64 4.62 -3.05
CA ALA A 409 7.93 5.56 -4.11
C ALA A 409 8.43 6.90 -3.53
N PRO A 410 9.38 7.58 -4.21
CA PRO A 410 9.84 8.89 -3.78
C PRO A 410 8.67 9.88 -3.70
N ASN A 411 8.77 10.86 -2.81
CA ASN A 411 7.67 11.83 -2.58
C ASN A 411 7.36 12.69 -3.80
N THR A 412 8.24 12.74 -4.78
CA THR A 412 8.10 13.46 -6.05
C THR A 412 8.74 12.68 -7.19
N GLY A 413 8.33 12.94 -8.44
CA GLY A 413 8.97 12.38 -9.62
C GLY A 413 8.46 10.99 -10.04
N PHE A 414 7.41 10.46 -9.38
CA PHE A 414 6.76 9.21 -9.79
C PHE A 414 5.26 9.40 -10.05
N GLY A 415 4.91 10.57 -10.54
CA GLY A 415 3.55 10.93 -10.95
C GLY A 415 2.53 10.80 -9.82
N SER A 416 1.35 10.27 -10.13
CA SER A 416 0.24 10.06 -9.18
C SER A 416 0.57 9.03 -8.08
N PHE A 417 1.62 8.27 -8.23
CA PHE A 417 2.06 7.27 -7.26
C PHE A 417 3.23 7.74 -6.37
N SER A 418 3.64 9.00 -6.48
CA SER A 418 4.65 9.57 -5.58
C SER A 418 4.22 9.43 -4.11
N GLY A 419 5.14 8.97 -3.26
CA GLY A 419 4.89 8.72 -1.83
C GLY A 419 3.99 7.51 -1.53
N LYS A 420 3.70 6.65 -2.50
CA LYS A 420 2.88 5.44 -2.31
C LYS A 420 3.73 4.20 -2.10
N LEU A 421 3.15 3.24 -1.38
CA LEU A 421 3.72 1.90 -1.27
C LEU A 421 3.43 1.13 -2.56
N LEU A 422 4.47 0.68 -3.23
CA LEU A 422 4.37 -0.19 -4.39
C LEU A 422 4.54 -1.64 -3.94
N VAL A 423 3.65 -2.51 -4.41
CA VAL A 423 3.67 -3.94 -4.13
C VAL A 423 3.67 -4.70 -5.45
N GLY A 424 4.75 -5.43 -5.71
CA GLY A 424 4.90 -6.31 -6.86
C GLY A 424 4.33 -7.69 -6.55
N ASN A 425 3.47 -8.17 -7.42
CA ASN A 425 2.85 -9.48 -7.36
C ASN A 425 3.64 -10.48 -8.19
N PHE A 426 4.21 -11.52 -7.58
CA PHE A 426 4.79 -12.64 -8.31
C PHE A 426 3.73 -13.37 -9.13
N GLY A 427 2.53 -13.59 -8.56
CA GLY A 427 1.50 -14.44 -9.15
C GLY A 427 0.85 -13.93 -10.44
N ASP A 428 0.94 -12.62 -10.76
CA ASP A 428 0.38 -12.05 -12.00
C ASP A 428 1.27 -10.98 -12.65
N GLY A 429 2.44 -10.71 -12.09
CA GLY A 429 3.40 -9.75 -12.62
C GLY A 429 2.97 -8.28 -12.54
N THR A 430 1.89 -7.95 -11.85
CA THR A 430 1.42 -6.57 -11.73
C THR A 430 2.11 -5.85 -10.56
N ILE A 431 2.21 -4.51 -10.66
CA ILE A 431 2.67 -3.65 -9.57
C ILE A 431 1.53 -2.74 -9.16
N ASN A 432 1.11 -2.85 -7.92
CA ASN A 432 0.01 -2.13 -7.35
C ASN A 432 0.47 -1.08 -6.34
N ALA A 433 -0.13 0.10 -6.39
CA ALA A 433 0.15 1.21 -5.48
C ALA A 433 -0.92 1.30 -4.38
N TYR A 434 -0.47 1.49 -3.15
CA TYR A 434 -1.32 1.64 -1.97
C TYR A 434 -0.92 2.86 -1.15
N ASP A 435 -1.86 3.40 -0.41
CA ASP A 435 -1.55 4.40 0.61
C ASP A 435 -0.79 3.74 1.77
N PRO A 436 0.43 4.18 2.12
CA PRO A 436 1.27 3.49 3.10
C PRO A 436 0.73 3.59 4.54
N SER A 437 -0.20 4.53 4.80
CA SER A 437 -0.80 4.70 6.13
C SER A 437 -2.05 3.85 6.32
N THR A 438 -2.90 3.74 5.29
CA THR A 438 -4.22 3.11 5.36
C THR A 438 -4.33 1.78 4.64
N GLY A 439 -3.39 1.43 3.76
CA GLY A 439 -3.48 0.26 2.88
C GLY A 439 -4.51 0.40 1.75
N THR A 440 -5.08 1.59 1.58
CA THR A 440 -6.05 1.84 0.52
C THR A 440 -5.40 1.69 -0.86
N PHE A 441 -6.00 0.88 -1.73
CA PHE A 441 -5.56 0.73 -3.11
C PHE A 441 -5.74 2.05 -3.88
N ILE A 442 -4.68 2.48 -4.56
CA ILE A 442 -4.64 3.73 -5.33
C ILE A 442 -4.75 3.42 -6.84
N GLY A 443 -4.04 2.42 -7.32
CA GLY A 443 -4.02 2.06 -8.74
C GLY A 443 -2.97 1.00 -9.05
N THR A 444 -3.00 0.48 -10.27
CA THR A 444 -1.99 -0.41 -10.84
C THR A 444 -1.13 0.37 -11.83
N LEU A 445 0.19 0.16 -11.83
CA LEU A 445 1.06 0.76 -12.84
C LEU A 445 0.60 0.32 -14.23
N SER A 446 0.36 1.31 -15.10
CA SER A 446 -0.22 1.09 -16.43
C SER A 446 0.61 1.77 -17.51
N ASP A 447 0.60 1.23 -18.71
CA ASP A 447 1.24 1.81 -19.89
C ASP A 447 0.44 2.99 -20.46
N SER A 448 0.92 3.58 -21.55
CA SER A 448 0.28 4.71 -22.22
C SER A 448 -1.09 4.40 -22.82
N THR A 449 -1.45 3.13 -22.94
CA THR A 449 -2.79 2.70 -23.41
C THR A 449 -3.77 2.52 -22.25
N GLY A 450 -3.29 2.60 -21.01
CA GLY A 450 -4.04 2.32 -19.79
C GLY A 450 -4.09 0.82 -19.43
N ALA A 451 -3.40 -0.04 -20.16
CA ALA A 451 -3.27 -1.44 -19.82
C ALA A 451 -2.29 -1.62 -18.65
N ALA A 452 -2.60 -2.52 -17.71
CA ALA A 452 -1.69 -2.84 -16.62
C ALA A 452 -0.35 -3.37 -17.16
N ILE A 453 0.75 -2.87 -16.64
CA ILE A 453 2.08 -3.45 -16.87
C ILE A 453 2.12 -4.80 -16.16
N THR A 454 2.48 -5.85 -16.91
CA THR A 454 2.66 -7.21 -16.40
C THR A 454 4.06 -7.70 -16.73
N LEU A 455 4.77 -8.16 -15.70
CA LEU A 455 6.15 -8.65 -15.79
C LEU A 455 6.13 -10.10 -15.34
N ASP A 456 6.26 -11.03 -16.28
CA ASP A 456 6.22 -12.48 -16.01
C ASP A 456 7.30 -12.86 -14.99
N GLY A 457 6.88 -13.55 -13.90
CA GLY A 457 7.76 -13.95 -12.81
C GLY A 457 8.37 -12.76 -12.03
N LEU A 458 7.62 -11.65 -11.84
CA LEU A 458 8.08 -10.46 -11.14
C LEU A 458 8.52 -10.77 -9.70
N TRP A 459 9.74 -10.42 -9.37
CA TRP A 459 10.32 -10.56 -8.04
C TRP A 459 10.58 -9.20 -7.39
N GLY A 460 11.79 -8.71 -7.45
CA GLY A 460 12.22 -7.50 -6.75
C GLY A 460 11.82 -6.23 -7.47
N ILE A 461 11.51 -5.19 -6.69
CA ILE A 461 11.34 -3.82 -7.16
C ILE A 461 12.08 -2.86 -6.23
N ALA A 462 12.80 -1.89 -6.77
CA ALA A 462 13.47 -0.84 -6.00
C ALA A 462 13.71 0.42 -6.83
N PHE A 463 13.78 1.57 -6.18
CA PHE A 463 14.16 2.82 -6.84
C PHE A 463 15.69 2.97 -6.92
N GLY A 464 16.16 3.63 -7.94
CA GLY A 464 17.59 3.87 -8.16
C GLY A 464 18.22 4.77 -7.09
N ASN A 465 19.52 5.06 -7.28
CA ASN A 465 20.36 5.75 -6.29
C ASN A 465 21.02 7.03 -6.85
N ASP A 466 20.54 7.56 -7.98
CA ASP A 466 21.07 8.71 -8.73
C ASP A 466 22.53 8.53 -9.26
N ALA A 467 23.07 7.31 -9.23
CA ALA A 467 24.38 6.98 -9.76
C ALA A 467 24.23 6.04 -10.96
N MET A 468 25.24 6.00 -11.82
CA MET A 468 25.38 5.00 -12.89
C MET A 468 24.10 4.84 -13.76
N SER A 469 23.46 5.95 -14.13
CA SER A 469 22.20 5.96 -14.90
C SER A 469 21.01 5.28 -14.18
N GLN A 470 21.00 5.29 -12.85
CA GLN A 470 19.96 4.72 -11.99
C GLN A 470 19.19 5.83 -11.23
N PRO A 471 18.33 6.61 -11.91
CA PRO A 471 17.61 7.72 -11.25
C PRO A 471 16.78 7.23 -10.06
N SER A 472 16.79 7.99 -8.97
CA SER A 472 15.98 7.71 -7.78
C SER A 472 14.45 7.84 -8.01
N THR A 473 14.05 8.37 -9.15
CA THR A 473 12.65 8.46 -9.61
C THR A 473 12.26 7.38 -10.60
N THR A 474 13.17 6.47 -10.94
CA THR A 474 12.93 5.31 -11.81
C THR A 474 12.80 4.06 -10.97
N LEU A 475 11.76 3.26 -11.22
CA LEU A 475 11.58 1.96 -10.60
C LEU A 475 12.31 0.89 -11.41
N PHE A 476 13.20 0.14 -10.77
CA PHE A 476 13.89 -1.01 -11.36
C PHE A 476 13.24 -2.30 -10.86
N TYR A 477 13.32 -3.36 -11.67
CA TYR A 477 12.74 -4.66 -11.35
C TYR A 477 13.67 -5.81 -11.74
N THR A 478 13.47 -6.93 -11.06
CA THR A 478 14.00 -8.25 -11.40
C THR A 478 12.86 -9.22 -11.60
N ALA A 479 13.08 -10.24 -12.43
CA ALA A 479 12.06 -11.27 -12.69
C ALA A 479 12.68 -12.58 -13.15
N GLY A 480 11.92 -13.69 -12.94
CA GLY A 480 12.18 -15.02 -13.46
C GLY A 480 11.12 -15.45 -14.48
N PRO A 481 11.12 -14.90 -15.71
CA PRO A 481 10.10 -15.24 -16.70
C PRO A 481 10.20 -16.70 -17.18
N ASN A 482 9.16 -17.16 -17.89
CA ASN A 482 9.05 -18.52 -18.44
C ASN A 482 9.10 -19.62 -17.35
N GLY A 483 8.33 -19.44 -16.28
CA GLY A 483 8.30 -20.38 -15.16
C GLY A 483 9.68 -20.48 -14.51
N GLU A 484 10.28 -19.33 -14.24
CA GLU A 484 11.54 -19.12 -13.51
C GLU A 484 12.82 -19.61 -14.25
N SER A 485 12.69 -20.20 -15.43
CA SER A 485 13.84 -20.62 -16.24
C SER A 485 14.56 -19.47 -16.97
N GLY A 486 13.90 -18.31 -17.04
CA GLY A 486 14.44 -17.06 -17.57
C GLY A 486 14.97 -16.15 -16.48
N GLY A 487 15.59 -15.03 -16.90
CA GLY A 487 16.01 -13.98 -15.99
C GLY A 487 15.87 -12.61 -16.66
N ALA A 488 15.44 -11.62 -15.89
CA ALA A 488 15.26 -10.27 -16.37
C ALA A 488 15.69 -9.24 -15.31
N TYR A 489 16.40 -8.21 -15.77
CA TYR A 489 16.59 -6.95 -15.05
C TYR A 489 16.11 -5.82 -15.95
N GLY A 490 15.28 -4.95 -15.44
CA GLY A 490 14.71 -3.86 -16.22
C GLY A 490 14.33 -2.65 -15.38
N ARG A 491 13.75 -1.66 -16.05
CA ARG A 491 13.30 -0.41 -15.43
C ARG A 491 11.91 -0.02 -15.93
N ILE A 492 11.24 0.78 -15.14
CA ILE A 492 9.93 1.35 -15.43
C ILE A 492 10.04 2.86 -15.26
N ASP A 493 9.92 3.59 -16.37
CA ASP A 493 10.04 5.04 -16.41
C ASP A 493 8.66 5.69 -16.47
N LEU A 494 8.47 6.79 -15.71
CA LEU A 494 7.29 7.64 -15.81
C LEU A 494 7.24 8.29 -17.21
N ASN A 495 6.10 8.21 -17.87
CA ASN A 495 5.89 8.94 -19.13
C ASN A 495 5.68 10.43 -18.83
N PRO A 496 6.15 11.33 -19.74
CA PRO A 496 6.00 12.77 -19.61
C PRO A 496 4.54 13.25 -19.51
#